data_243634fff0e4a7b96aab459cde71ba81
#
_entry.id   243634fff0e4a7b96aab459cde71ba81
#
_cell.length_a   1.000
_cell.length_b   1.000
_cell.length_c   1.000
_cell.angle_alpha   90.00
_cell.angle_beta   90.00
_cell.angle_gamma   90.00
#
_symmetry.space_group_name_H-M   'P 1'
#
loop_
_entity.id
_entity.type
_entity.pdbx_description
1 polymer ?
#
loop_
_entity_poly.entity_id
_entity_poly.type
_entity_poly.pdbx_seq_one_letter_code
_entity_poly.pdbx_strand_id
1 'polypeptide(L)'
;VESLPHIDEHATEVAAGAEAVWEALLRIVEGSFGSSRTGRIAGLLGCADVVSSGPRPLAAGSTLPGFRVELAEPPRELALAGSHRFSNYALIFRLDRLDAGRTRLRAETRADFPQLKGSVYRALVIGTRNHVLVTRRLLNAIKQRAERA
;
A
#
# COMPACT_ATOMS: atom_id res chain seq x y z
N VAL A 1 10.19 5.35 6.73
CA VAL A 1 9.47 5.25 5.46
C VAL A 1 10.01 6.24 4.44
N GLU A 2 10.12 7.50 4.78
CA GLU A 2 10.62 8.53 3.87
C GLU A 2 12.11 8.41 3.55
N SER A 3 12.86 7.65 4.36
CA SER A 3 14.27 7.36 4.09
C SER A 3 14.47 6.30 3.01
N LEU A 4 13.43 5.55 2.66
CA LEU A 4 13.50 4.54 1.59
C LEU A 4 13.50 5.22 0.21
N PRO A 5 14.29 4.69 -0.75
CA PRO A 5 14.28 5.22 -2.12
C PRO A 5 12.91 5.13 -2.77
N HIS A 6 12.54 6.19 -3.48
CA HIS A 6 11.33 6.23 -4.29
C HIS A 6 11.47 5.29 -5.50
N ILE A 7 10.46 4.43 -5.71
CA ILE A 7 10.39 3.54 -6.86
C ILE A 7 9.45 4.11 -7.92
N ASP A 8 8.16 4.30 -7.57
CA ASP A 8 7.17 4.87 -8.48
C ASP A 8 6.01 5.50 -7.73
N GLU A 9 5.16 6.19 -8.45
CA GLU A 9 3.90 6.73 -7.97
C GLU A 9 2.84 6.60 -9.06
N HIS A 10 1.66 6.17 -8.67
CA HIS A 10 0.49 6.10 -9.54
C HIS A 10 -0.65 6.86 -8.91
N ALA A 11 -1.50 7.46 -9.74
CA ALA A 11 -2.61 8.27 -9.27
C ALA A 11 -3.86 8.02 -10.10
N THR A 12 -5.02 8.23 -9.47
CA THR A 12 -6.32 8.23 -10.17
C THR A 12 -7.23 9.28 -9.53
N GLU A 13 -8.15 9.84 -10.31
CA GLU A 13 -9.21 10.68 -9.78
C GLU A 13 -10.42 9.83 -9.43
N VAL A 14 -11.00 10.10 -8.27
CA VAL A 14 -12.18 9.39 -7.76
C VAL A 14 -13.32 10.37 -7.63
N ALA A 15 -14.47 10.02 -8.21
CA ALA A 15 -15.68 10.82 -8.13
C ALA A 15 -16.41 10.55 -6.79
N ALA A 16 -15.73 10.88 -5.70
CA ALA A 16 -16.23 10.76 -4.34
C ALA A 16 -15.43 11.69 -3.43
N GLY A 17 -16.01 12.09 -2.31
CA GLY A 17 -15.34 12.89 -1.31
C GLY A 17 -14.24 12.10 -0.58
N ALA A 18 -13.31 12.81 0.06
CA ALA A 18 -12.13 12.19 0.67
C ALA A 18 -12.50 11.18 1.76
N GLU A 19 -13.56 11.41 2.52
CA GLU A 19 -14.01 10.49 3.57
C GLU A 19 -14.47 9.15 2.99
N ALA A 20 -15.24 9.18 1.88
CA ALA A 20 -15.69 7.97 1.20
C ALA A 20 -14.51 7.22 0.58
N VAL A 21 -13.56 7.94 0.00
CA VAL A 21 -12.34 7.33 -0.56
C VAL A 21 -11.50 6.70 0.54
N TRP A 22 -11.36 7.37 1.67
CA TRP A 22 -10.64 6.84 2.83
C TRP A 22 -11.23 5.51 3.32
N GLU A 23 -12.54 5.48 3.50
CA GLU A 23 -13.23 4.26 3.94
C GLU A 23 -13.06 3.12 2.94
N ALA A 24 -13.20 3.41 1.65
CA ALA A 24 -12.96 2.43 0.59
C ALA A 24 -11.50 1.94 0.59
N LEU A 25 -10.54 2.84 0.79
CA LEU A 25 -9.12 2.51 0.89
C LEU A 25 -8.86 1.50 2.01
N LEU A 26 -9.37 1.76 3.21
CA LEU A 26 -9.16 0.85 4.34
C LEU A 26 -9.75 -0.53 4.08
N ARG A 27 -10.93 -0.61 3.49
CA ARG A 27 -11.59 -1.89 3.19
C ARG A 27 -10.87 -2.68 2.10
N ILE A 28 -10.42 -2.01 1.04
CA ILE A 28 -9.69 -2.67 -0.04
C ILE A 28 -8.32 -3.17 0.46
N VAL A 29 -7.61 -2.38 1.24
CA VAL A 29 -6.32 -2.79 1.82
C VAL A 29 -6.49 -4.00 2.74
N GLU A 30 -7.49 -3.98 3.62
CA GLU A 30 -7.81 -5.12 4.49
C GLU A 30 -8.12 -6.38 3.68
N GLY A 31 -8.97 -6.27 2.67
CA GLY A 31 -9.38 -7.40 1.85
C GLY A 31 -8.26 -7.95 0.98
N SER A 32 -7.40 -7.07 0.46
CA SER A 32 -6.32 -7.47 -0.44
C SER A 32 -5.13 -8.09 0.29
N PHE A 33 -4.77 -7.57 1.46
CA PHE A 33 -3.58 -8.00 2.19
C PHE A 33 -3.88 -8.84 3.42
N GLY A 34 -5.10 -8.84 3.91
CA GLY A 34 -5.50 -9.54 5.14
C GLY A 34 -5.81 -11.02 4.99
N SER A 35 -5.68 -11.61 3.78
CA SER A 35 -6.06 -13.00 3.55
C SER A 35 -5.03 -13.99 4.11
N SER A 36 -5.48 -15.21 4.42
CA SER A 36 -4.61 -16.29 4.86
C SER A 36 -3.58 -16.69 3.81
N ARG A 37 -3.94 -16.56 2.53
CA ARG A 37 -3.02 -16.82 1.41
C ARG A 37 -1.87 -15.81 1.41
N THR A 38 -2.16 -14.53 1.61
CA THR A 38 -1.14 -13.49 1.74
C THR A 38 -0.26 -13.74 2.95
N GLY A 39 -0.84 -14.20 4.06
CA GLY A 39 -0.09 -14.57 5.26
C GLY A 39 0.91 -15.69 5.03
N ARG A 40 0.54 -16.73 4.26
CA ARG A 40 1.47 -17.81 3.91
C ARG A 40 2.63 -17.33 3.05
N ILE A 41 2.36 -16.48 2.07
CA ILE A 41 3.40 -15.90 1.22
C ILE A 41 4.34 -15.03 2.05
N ALA A 42 3.79 -14.20 2.92
CA ALA A 42 4.56 -13.35 3.83
C ALA A 42 5.49 -14.18 4.73
N GLY A 43 4.98 -15.30 5.27
CA GLY A 43 5.77 -16.22 6.08
C GLY A 43 6.93 -16.85 5.31
N LEU A 44 6.67 -17.30 4.08
CA LEU A 44 7.69 -17.88 3.20
C LEU A 44 8.79 -16.88 2.85
N LEU A 45 8.44 -15.61 2.66
CA LEU A 45 9.39 -14.54 2.35
C LEU A 45 10.14 -14.03 3.58
N GLY A 46 9.75 -14.46 4.78
CA GLY A 46 10.38 -14.00 6.02
C GLY A 46 10.00 -12.56 6.36
N CYS A 47 8.76 -12.17 6.09
CA CYS A 47 8.26 -10.84 6.45
C CYS A 47 8.26 -10.65 7.96
N ALA A 48 8.54 -9.42 8.42
CA ALA A 48 8.53 -9.07 9.83
C ALA A 48 7.13 -9.21 10.43
N ASP A 49 6.09 -8.83 9.69
CA ASP A 49 4.69 -8.96 10.09
C ASP A 49 3.99 -9.97 9.19
N VAL A 50 3.44 -11.02 9.76
CA VAL A 50 2.87 -12.15 9.03
C VAL A 50 1.36 -12.26 9.24
N VAL A 51 0.85 -11.77 10.37
CA VAL A 51 -0.55 -11.90 10.76
C VAL A 51 -1.20 -10.54 10.95
N SER A 52 -2.52 -10.50 10.73
CA SER A 52 -3.31 -9.30 11.03
C SER A 52 -3.45 -9.14 12.54
N SER A 53 -3.20 -7.95 13.04
CA SER A 53 -3.38 -7.61 14.45
C SER A 53 -3.54 -6.10 14.62
N GLY A 54 -3.82 -5.69 15.86
CA GLY A 54 -3.91 -4.28 16.22
C GLY A 54 -5.25 -3.65 15.96
N PRO A 55 -5.35 -2.33 16.13
CA PRO A 55 -6.64 -1.64 16.07
C PRO A 55 -7.33 -1.71 14.71
N ARG A 56 -8.65 -1.66 14.74
CA ARG A 56 -9.51 -1.52 13.57
C ARG A 56 -10.56 -0.44 13.85
N PRO A 57 -10.86 0.47 12.91
CA PRO A 57 -10.19 0.63 11.60
C PRO A 57 -8.68 0.79 11.70
N LEU A 58 -7.97 0.55 10.60
CA LEU A 58 -6.51 0.61 10.56
C LEU A 58 -5.98 1.93 11.14
N ALA A 59 -5.06 1.82 12.08
CA ALA A 59 -4.38 2.94 12.73
C ALA A 59 -2.91 2.59 12.91
N ALA A 60 -2.10 3.54 13.30
CA ALA A 60 -0.68 3.28 13.56
C ALA A 60 -0.51 2.10 14.51
N GLY A 61 0.35 1.15 14.15
CA GLY A 61 0.56 -0.08 14.89
C GLY A 61 -0.28 -1.27 14.43
N SER A 62 -1.33 -1.08 13.65
CA SER A 62 -2.07 -2.18 13.04
C SER A 62 -1.16 -2.95 12.09
N THR A 63 -1.32 -4.28 12.03
CA THR A 63 -0.56 -5.11 11.10
C THR A 63 -1.46 -5.87 10.14
N LEU A 64 -0.91 -6.15 8.98
CA LEU A 64 -1.45 -7.01 7.93
C LEU A 64 -0.33 -7.93 7.47
N PRO A 65 -0.62 -9.10 6.89
CA PRO A 65 0.45 -9.91 6.32
C PRO A 65 1.34 -9.13 5.36
N GLY A 66 2.61 -8.99 5.72
CA GLY A 66 3.61 -8.24 4.97
C GLY A 66 3.71 -6.76 5.28
N PHE A 67 2.81 -6.19 6.11
CA PHE A 67 2.77 -4.74 6.36
C PHE A 67 2.44 -4.39 7.80
N ARG A 68 2.95 -3.24 8.21
CA ARG A 68 2.57 -2.54 9.44
C ARG A 68 2.15 -1.12 9.07
N VAL A 69 1.10 -0.63 9.68
CA VAL A 69 0.69 0.76 9.51
C VAL A 69 1.62 1.66 10.32
N GLU A 70 2.41 2.46 9.61
CA GLU A 70 3.30 3.45 10.22
C GLU A 70 2.59 4.75 10.52
N LEU A 71 1.66 5.14 9.64
CA LEU A 71 0.91 6.38 9.76
C LEU A 71 -0.49 6.18 9.22
N ALA A 72 -1.48 6.65 9.96
CA ALA A 72 -2.86 6.76 9.47
C ALA A 72 -3.42 8.11 9.90
N GLU A 73 -3.56 9.01 8.95
CA GLU A 73 -4.15 10.34 9.14
C GLU A 73 -5.41 10.47 8.28
N PRO A 74 -6.58 10.04 8.81
CA PRO A 74 -7.83 10.15 8.05
C PRO A 74 -8.20 11.61 7.76
N PRO A 75 -8.67 11.95 6.59
CA PRO A 75 -8.77 11.15 5.37
C PRO A 75 -7.66 11.48 4.37
N ARG A 76 -6.41 11.67 4.81
CA ARG A 76 -5.34 12.23 3.99
C ARG A 76 -4.23 11.27 3.62
N GLU A 77 -3.75 10.47 4.57
CA GLU A 77 -2.56 9.65 4.33
C GLU A 77 -2.59 8.35 5.11
N LEU A 78 -2.27 7.25 4.41
CA LEU A 78 -2.05 5.93 4.98
C LEU A 78 -0.70 5.43 4.51
N ALA A 79 0.24 5.23 5.43
CA ALA A 79 1.56 4.70 5.12
C ALA A 79 1.70 3.29 5.69
N LEU A 80 1.95 2.33 4.81
CA LEU A 80 2.21 0.93 5.14
C LEU A 80 3.68 0.65 4.91
N ALA A 81 4.34 0.02 5.88
CA ALA A 81 5.74 -0.37 5.77
C ALA A 81 5.88 -1.85 6.05
N GLY A 82 6.90 -2.46 5.48
CA GLY A 82 7.18 -3.86 5.70
C GLY A 82 8.62 -4.20 5.36
N SER A 83 9.00 -5.43 5.69
CA SER A 83 10.30 -5.96 5.33
C SER A 83 10.20 -7.47 5.14
N HIS A 84 11.05 -7.98 4.26
CA HIS A 84 11.30 -9.41 4.12
C HIS A 84 12.80 -9.63 3.93
N ARG A 85 13.22 -10.87 3.63
CA ARG A 85 14.64 -11.24 3.55
C ARG A 85 15.46 -10.36 2.61
N PHE A 86 14.84 -9.82 1.55
CA PHE A 86 15.55 -9.16 0.46
C PHE A 86 15.29 -7.66 0.36
N SER A 87 14.29 -7.14 1.09
CA SER A 87 13.85 -5.76 0.89
C SER A 87 13.20 -5.15 2.13
N ASN A 88 13.42 -3.86 2.30
CA ASN A 88 12.56 -2.99 3.11
C ASN A 88 11.71 -2.19 2.13
N TYR A 89 10.42 -2.06 2.39
CA TYR A 89 9.49 -1.45 1.46
C TYR A 89 8.40 -0.66 2.17
N ALA A 90 7.80 0.26 1.43
CA ALA A 90 6.66 1.02 1.90
C ALA A 90 5.68 1.27 0.75
N LEU A 91 4.40 1.32 1.09
CA LEU A 91 3.32 1.71 0.20
C LEU A 91 2.55 2.83 0.88
N ILE A 92 2.52 4.00 0.26
CA ILE A 92 1.97 5.21 0.86
C ILE A 92 0.82 5.70 -0.01
N PHE A 93 -0.37 5.74 0.58
CA PHE A 93 -1.56 6.29 -0.06
C PHE A 93 -1.78 7.71 0.42
N ARG A 94 -1.98 8.63 -0.52
CA ARG A 94 -2.30 10.02 -0.22
C ARG A 94 -3.57 10.44 -0.95
N LEU A 95 -4.42 11.16 -0.25
CA LEU A 95 -5.68 11.66 -0.77
C LEU A 95 -5.62 13.18 -0.83
N ASP A 96 -5.75 13.73 -2.04
CA ASP A 96 -5.79 15.18 -2.26
C ASP A 96 -7.24 15.57 -2.58
N ARG A 97 -7.86 16.41 -1.77
CA ARG A 97 -9.18 16.95 -2.05
C ARG A 97 -9.12 17.86 -3.27
N LEU A 98 -9.84 17.52 -4.31
CA LEU A 98 -10.00 18.37 -5.48
C LEU A 98 -11.19 19.30 -5.31
N ASP A 99 -12.31 18.75 -4.83
CA ASP A 99 -13.50 19.45 -4.40
C ASP A 99 -14.34 18.54 -3.48
N ALA A 100 -15.55 18.94 -3.10
CA ALA A 100 -16.39 18.19 -2.18
C ALA A 100 -16.77 16.78 -2.69
N GLY A 101 -16.81 16.59 -4.01
CA GLY A 101 -17.22 15.33 -4.64
C GLY A 101 -16.12 14.66 -5.44
N ARG A 102 -14.87 15.15 -5.39
CA ARG A 102 -13.75 14.56 -6.11
C ARG A 102 -12.47 14.54 -5.29
N THR A 103 -11.73 13.46 -5.40
CA THR A 103 -10.49 13.24 -4.69
C THR A 103 -9.46 12.66 -5.65
N ARG A 104 -8.21 13.11 -5.57
CA ARG A 104 -7.09 12.43 -6.21
C ARG A 104 -6.50 11.44 -5.23
N LEU A 105 -6.48 10.17 -5.63
CA LEU A 105 -5.87 9.10 -4.86
C LEU A 105 -4.52 8.77 -5.49
N ARG A 106 -3.46 8.86 -4.69
CA ARG A 106 -2.09 8.56 -5.12
C ARG A 106 -1.55 7.38 -4.30
N ALA A 107 -0.77 6.51 -4.95
CA ALA A 107 -0.06 5.44 -4.29
C ALA A 107 1.42 5.52 -4.68
N GLU A 108 2.27 5.78 -3.70
CA GLU A 108 3.72 5.81 -3.86
C GLU A 108 4.33 4.53 -3.31
N THR A 109 5.22 3.91 -4.07
CA THR A 109 6.02 2.79 -3.62
C THR A 109 7.45 3.24 -3.34
N ARG A 110 7.97 2.81 -2.21
CA ARG A 110 9.37 2.99 -1.83
C ARG A 110 9.95 1.63 -1.46
N ALA A 111 11.20 1.39 -1.81
CA ALA A 111 11.85 0.13 -1.48
C ALA A 111 13.36 0.28 -1.48
N ASP A 112 14.01 -0.54 -0.65
CA ASP A 112 15.45 -0.69 -0.61
C ASP A 112 15.80 -2.18 -0.57
N PHE A 113 16.88 -2.55 -1.27
CA PHE A 113 17.36 -3.92 -1.36
C PHE A 113 18.81 -3.97 -0.89
N PRO A 114 19.05 -3.86 0.43
CA PRO A 114 20.40 -3.61 0.95
C PRO A 114 21.42 -4.71 0.69
N GLN A 115 20.96 -5.93 0.38
CA GLN A 115 21.85 -7.07 0.12
C GLN A 115 22.06 -7.36 -1.37
N LEU A 116 21.49 -6.53 -2.25
CA LEU A 116 21.53 -6.73 -3.69
C LEU A 116 22.28 -5.58 -4.36
N LYS A 117 23.21 -5.90 -5.23
CA LYS A 117 24.05 -4.91 -5.91
C LYS A 117 23.84 -4.94 -7.43
N GLY A 118 23.86 -3.76 -8.03
CA GLY A 118 24.00 -3.57 -9.49
C GLY A 118 22.93 -4.22 -10.34
N SER A 119 23.34 -5.17 -11.19
CA SER A 119 22.46 -5.79 -12.18
C SER A 119 21.31 -6.62 -11.58
N VAL A 120 21.50 -7.22 -10.41
CA VAL A 120 20.46 -7.98 -9.73
C VAL A 120 19.37 -7.05 -9.24
N TYR A 121 19.74 -5.89 -8.71
CA TYR A 121 18.80 -4.84 -8.32
C TYR A 121 17.96 -4.39 -9.54
N ARG A 122 18.61 -4.13 -10.68
CA ARG A 122 17.93 -3.75 -11.93
C ARG A 122 16.98 -4.84 -12.41
N ALA A 123 17.41 -6.10 -12.37
CA ALA A 123 16.57 -7.22 -12.80
C ALA A 123 15.32 -7.34 -11.92
N LEU A 124 15.44 -7.12 -10.62
CA LEU A 124 14.31 -7.12 -9.69
C LEU A 124 13.37 -5.93 -9.91
N VAL A 125 13.91 -4.74 -10.13
CA VAL A 125 13.11 -3.54 -10.41
C VAL A 125 12.37 -3.68 -11.74
N ILE A 126 13.01 -4.22 -12.77
CA ILE A 126 12.39 -4.50 -14.07
C ILE A 126 11.40 -5.67 -13.97
N GLY A 127 11.73 -6.70 -13.19
CA GLY A 127 10.85 -7.85 -12.93
C GLY A 127 9.60 -7.48 -12.12
N THR A 128 9.57 -6.29 -11.51
CA THR A 128 8.42 -5.79 -10.75
C THR A 128 7.37 -5.07 -11.60
N ARG A 129 7.34 -5.28 -12.94
CA ARG A 129 6.20 -4.82 -13.76
C ARG A 129 4.87 -5.33 -13.24
N ASN A 130 4.86 -6.52 -12.61
CA ASN A 130 3.69 -7.02 -11.87
C ASN A 130 3.27 -6.09 -10.73
N HIS A 131 4.22 -5.42 -10.10
CA HIS A 131 3.96 -4.43 -9.07
C HIS A 131 3.13 -3.26 -9.59
N VAL A 132 3.44 -2.74 -10.78
CA VAL A 132 2.67 -1.66 -11.41
C VAL A 132 1.23 -2.10 -11.65
N LEU A 133 1.02 -3.31 -12.16
CA LEU A 133 -0.32 -3.86 -12.38
C LEU A 133 -1.08 -4.02 -11.08
N VAL A 134 -0.46 -4.53 -10.04
CA VAL A 134 -1.09 -4.71 -8.72
C VAL A 134 -1.47 -3.36 -8.13
N THR A 135 -0.59 -2.37 -8.19
CA THR A 135 -0.87 -1.02 -7.69
C THR A 135 -2.04 -0.39 -8.43
N ARG A 136 -2.06 -0.49 -9.76
CA ARG A 136 -3.15 0.04 -10.58
C ARG A 136 -4.48 -0.64 -10.31
N ARG A 137 -4.47 -1.97 -10.13
CA ARG A 137 -5.68 -2.73 -9.75
C ARG A 137 -6.20 -2.29 -8.39
N LEU A 138 -5.29 -2.06 -7.46
CA LEU A 138 -5.63 -1.60 -6.12
C LEU A 138 -6.30 -0.23 -6.17
N LEU A 139 -5.69 0.73 -6.87
CA LEU A 139 -6.26 2.07 -7.06
C LEU A 139 -7.63 2.01 -7.72
N ASN A 140 -7.77 1.18 -8.75
CA ASN A 140 -9.03 1.02 -9.46
C ASN A 140 -10.12 0.39 -8.59
N ALA A 141 -9.77 -0.59 -7.76
CA ALA A 141 -10.70 -1.21 -6.83
C ALA A 141 -11.19 -0.20 -5.78
N ILE A 142 -10.31 0.62 -5.25
CA ILE A 142 -10.65 1.69 -4.30
C ILE A 142 -11.59 2.70 -4.97
N LYS A 143 -11.24 3.13 -6.17
CA LYS A 143 -12.04 4.05 -6.97
C LYS A 143 -13.46 3.53 -7.19
N GLN A 144 -13.57 2.30 -7.67
CA GLN A 144 -14.89 1.70 -7.95
C GLN A 144 -15.73 1.56 -6.69
N ARG A 145 -15.11 1.14 -5.58
CA ARG A 145 -15.83 1.01 -4.31
C ARG A 145 -16.31 2.36 -3.79
N ALA A 146 -15.45 3.38 -3.82
CA ALA A 146 -15.81 4.71 -3.33
C ALA A 146 -16.93 5.34 -4.17
N GLU A 147 -16.88 5.14 -5.48
CA GLU A 147 -17.87 5.73 -6.41
C GLU A 147 -19.24 5.04 -6.35
N ARG A 148 -19.31 3.82 -5.80
CA ARG A 148 -20.56 3.10 -5.59
C ARG A 148 -21.23 3.41 -4.27
N ALA A 149 -20.51 4.01 -3.35
CA ALA A 149 -21.02 4.29 -2.01
C ALA A 149 -22.05 5.43 -2.01
#